data_724e2654605ad9a7096cc3a1a187bc61
#
_entry.id   724e2654605ad9a7096cc3a1a187bc61
#
_cell.length_a   1.000
_cell.length_b   1.000
_cell.length_c   1.000
_cell.angle_alpha   90.00
_cell.angle_beta   90.00
_cell.angle_gamma   90.00
#
_symmetry.space_group_name_H-M   'P 1'
#
loop_
_entity.id
_entity.type
_entity.pdbx_description
1 polymer ?
#
loop_
_entity_poly.entity_id
_entity_poly.type
_entity_poly.pdbx_seq_one_letter_code
_entity_poly.pdbx_strand_id
1 'polypeptide(L)'
;FATILSEARKYRLNLTMANQYIAQMPEEVRDAVFGNVGTIMSFQVGFDDAEYLSGQYGEEVMPNDLVSLSKYTAYSRLLIDGMPSQTFSLDTLPPPDLDFEEGRREKIIRLARERYATDREVVEDKIRRWSESGQKKKLDSGEKKELPEKSSKNKK
;
A
#
# COMPACT_ATOMS: atom_id res chain seq x y z
N PHE A 1 6.87 8.00 3.41
CA PHE A 1 6.32 6.73 2.92
C PHE A 1 6.56 5.59 3.91
N ALA A 2 7.76 5.47 4.49
CA ALA A 2 8.09 4.47 5.52
C ALA A 2 7.11 4.50 6.70
N THR A 3 6.73 5.69 7.17
CA THR A 3 5.73 5.88 8.23
C THR A 3 4.36 5.32 7.85
N ILE A 4 3.95 5.46 6.58
CA ILE A 4 2.68 4.90 6.10
C ILE A 4 2.72 3.37 6.15
N LEU A 5 3.84 2.76 5.73
CA LEU A 5 4.01 1.30 5.75
C LEU A 5 3.93 0.73 7.16
N SER A 6 4.58 1.36 8.13
CA SER A 6 4.57 0.91 9.53
C SER A 6 3.20 1.06 10.20
N GLU A 7 2.39 2.02 9.76
CA GLU A 7 1.09 2.33 10.35
C GLU A 7 -0.12 1.86 9.53
N ALA A 8 0.08 1.44 8.27
CA ALA A 8 -0.97 1.08 7.32
C ALA A 8 -1.97 0.05 7.90
N ARG A 9 -1.47 -0.91 8.67
CA ARG A 9 -2.27 -1.97 9.28
C ARG A 9 -3.37 -1.44 10.21
N LYS A 10 -3.10 -0.41 11.02
CA LYS A 10 -4.11 0.15 11.94
C LYS A 10 -5.23 0.89 11.21
N TYR A 11 -4.96 1.34 10.00
CA TYR A 11 -5.95 2.00 9.13
C TYR A 11 -6.63 1.04 8.14
N ARG A 12 -6.35 -0.27 8.24
CA ARG A 12 -6.84 -1.30 7.31
C ARG A 12 -6.49 -0.99 5.85
N LEU A 13 -5.33 -0.40 5.63
CA LEU A 13 -4.82 -0.11 4.31
C LEU A 13 -3.98 -1.29 3.83
N ASN A 14 -4.36 -1.87 2.70
CA ASN A 14 -3.58 -2.88 1.99
C ASN A 14 -2.76 -2.20 0.91
N LEU A 15 -1.46 -2.50 0.87
CA LEU A 15 -0.53 -1.99 -0.11
C LEU A 15 0.03 -3.14 -0.93
N THR A 16 -0.01 -3.00 -2.24
CA THR A 16 0.71 -3.85 -3.19
C THR A 16 1.76 -2.98 -3.89
N MET A 17 3.00 -3.41 -3.82
CA MET A 17 4.13 -2.70 -4.43
C MET A 17 4.77 -3.60 -5.47
N ALA A 18 5.19 -3.02 -6.58
CA ALA A 18 5.95 -3.71 -7.62
C ALA A 18 7.15 -2.85 -8.02
N ASN A 19 8.33 -3.44 -7.96
CA ASN A 19 9.60 -2.81 -8.30
C ASN A 19 10.35 -3.68 -9.29
N GLN A 20 11.10 -3.06 -10.17
CA GLN A 20 11.90 -3.79 -11.14
C GLN A 20 13.18 -4.36 -10.50
N TYR A 21 13.78 -3.61 -9.58
CA TYR A 21 14.95 -4.01 -8.79
C TYR A 21 14.96 -3.27 -7.43
N ILE A 22 15.61 -3.88 -6.44
CA ILE A 22 15.59 -3.40 -5.05
C ILE A 22 16.32 -2.07 -4.90
N ALA A 23 17.42 -1.86 -5.64
CA ALA A 23 18.20 -0.63 -5.57
C ALA A 23 17.45 0.64 -6.02
N GLN A 24 16.26 0.51 -6.65
CA GLN A 24 15.38 1.66 -6.90
C GLN A 24 14.81 2.26 -5.62
N MET A 25 14.75 1.47 -4.55
CA MET A 25 14.19 1.94 -3.29
C MET A 25 15.29 2.61 -2.45
N PRO A 26 15.06 3.82 -1.91
CA PRO A 26 15.89 4.35 -0.84
C PRO A 26 15.97 3.35 0.32
N GLU A 27 17.12 3.30 1.00
CA GLU A 27 17.39 2.32 2.06
C GLU A 27 16.30 2.31 3.14
N GLU A 28 15.90 3.48 3.62
CA GLU A 28 14.83 3.63 4.61
C GLU A 28 13.50 3.00 4.13
N VAL A 29 13.17 3.17 2.83
CA VAL A 29 11.94 2.62 2.25
C VAL A 29 12.06 1.11 2.09
N ARG A 30 13.21 0.62 1.62
CA ARG A 30 13.50 -0.80 1.47
C ARG A 30 13.33 -1.52 2.81
N ASP A 31 13.96 -1.02 3.86
CA ASP A 31 13.91 -1.63 5.19
C ASP A 31 12.49 -1.59 5.76
N ALA A 32 11.75 -0.50 5.55
CA ALA A 32 10.35 -0.42 5.93
C ALA A 32 9.46 -1.40 5.15
N VAL A 33 9.72 -1.59 3.84
CA VAL A 33 8.99 -2.57 3.02
C VAL A 33 9.24 -3.98 3.54
N PHE A 34 10.47 -4.44 3.56
CA PHE A 34 10.80 -5.84 3.93
C PHE A 34 10.53 -6.15 5.41
N GLY A 35 10.54 -5.14 6.28
CA GLY A 35 10.15 -5.28 7.68
C GLY A 35 8.64 -5.38 7.92
N ASN A 36 7.80 -5.00 6.96
CA ASN A 36 6.35 -4.95 7.15
C ASN A 36 5.54 -5.79 6.15
N VAL A 37 6.12 -6.19 5.01
CA VAL A 37 5.41 -7.01 4.04
C VAL A 37 5.32 -8.46 4.52
N GLY A 38 4.14 -9.03 4.40
CA GLY A 38 3.91 -10.43 4.73
C GLY A 38 4.00 -11.35 3.51
N THR A 39 3.65 -10.85 2.34
CA THR A 39 3.69 -11.60 1.08
C THR A 39 4.77 -11.02 0.17
N ILE A 40 5.66 -11.87 -0.29
CA ILE A 40 6.74 -11.54 -1.23
C ILE A 40 6.61 -12.45 -2.44
N MET A 41 6.71 -11.88 -3.64
CA MET A 41 6.77 -12.61 -4.90
C MET A 41 7.88 -12.01 -5.77
N SER A 42 8.74 -12.82 -6.32
CA SER A 42 9.77 -12.37 -7.26
C SER A 42 9.85 -13.26 -8.49
N PHE A 43 9.94 -12.61 -9.63
CA PHE A 43 10.37 -13.23 -10.89
C PHE A 43 11.89 -13.27 -10.96
N GLN A 44 12.42 -13.58 -12.12
CA GLN A 44 13.85 -13.52 -12.37
C GLN A 44 14.41 -12.13 -12.04
N VAL A 45 15.50 -12.08 -11.29
CA VAL A 45 16.20 -10.87 -10.85
C VAL A 45 17.70 -10.97 -11.11
N GLY A 46 18.41 -9.84 -11.01
CA GLY A 46 19.86 -9.81 -11.00
C GLY A 46 20.46 -10.41 -9.73
N PHE A 47 21.77 -10.69 -9.76
CA PHE A 47 22.44 -11.40 -8.66
C PHE A 47 22.38 -10.64 -7.32
N ASP A 48 22.60 -9.33 -7.32
CA ASP A 48 22.60 -8.51 -6.10
C ASP A 48 21.20 -8.53 -5.40
N ASP A 49 20.14 -8.44 -6.20
CA ASP A 49 18.76 -8.55 -5.70
C ASP A 49 18.44 -9.98 -5.24
N ALA A 50 19.00 -10.98 -5.94
CA ALA A 50 18.82 -12.39 -5.59
C ALA A 50 19.44 -12.73 -4.24
N GLU A 51 20.64 -12.20 -3.92
CA GLU A 51 21.26 -12.37 -2.59
C GLU A 51 20.36 -11.79 -1.50
N TYR A 52 19.84 -10.58 -1.71
CA TYR A 52 18.96 -9.94 -0.74
C TYR A 52 17.64 -10.72 -0.55
N LEU A 53 17.00 -11.12 -1.65
CA LEU A 53 15.72 -11.84 -1.63
C LEU A 53 15.84 -13.25 -1.09
N SER A 54 16.93 -13.95 -1.34
CA SER A 54 17.23 -15.27 -0.78
C SER A 54 17.11 -15.25 0.75
N GLY A 55 17.69 -14.24 1.41
CA GLY A 55 17.53 -14.04 2.85
C GLY A 55 16.09 -13.81 3.32
N GLN A 56 15.22 -13.30 2.44
CA GLN A 56 13.79 -13.09 2.73
C GLN A 56 12.96 -14.35 2.52
N TYR A 57 13.34 -15.23 1.60
CA TYR A 57 12.65 -16.48 1.31
C TYR A 57 13.02 -17.62 2.26
N GLY A 58 14.13 -17.50 2.97
CA GLY A 58 14.68 -18.54 3.85
C GLY A 58 15.71 -19.42 3.15
N GLU A 59 16.27 -20.37 3.87
CA GLU A 59 17.40 -21.21 3.42
C GLU A 59 17.06 -22.13 2.22
N GLU A 60 15.80 -22.27 1.88
CA GLU A 60 15.32 -23.16 0.82
C GLU A 60 15.52 -22.59 -0.60
N VAL A 61 15.73 -21.28 -0.74
CA VAL A 61 15.90 -20.60 -2.03
C VAL A 61 17.28 -19.95 -2.11
N MET A 62 18.10 -20.46 -2.98
CA MET A 62 19.45 -19.93 -3.21
C MET A 62 19.42 -18.77 -4.22
N PRO A 63 20.38 -17.82 -4.18
CA PRO A 63 20.44 -16.72 -5.15
C PRO A 63 20.42 -17.21 -6.60
N ASN A 64 21.11 -18.30 -6.91
CA ASN A 64 21.15 -18.88 -8.26
C ASN A 64 19.76 -19.34 -8.75
N ASP A 65 18.88 -19.78 -7.85
CA ASP A 65 17.53 -20.19 -8.21
C ASP A 65 16.72 -18.99 -8.74
N LEU A 66 16.89 -17.83 -8.10
CA LEU A 66 16.22 -16.57 -8.49
C LEU A 66 16.77 -16.00 -9.79
N VAL A 67 18.09 -16.10 -10.02
CA VAL A 67 18.75 -15.60 -11.25
C VAL A 67 18.40 -16.48 -12.45
N SER A 68 18.22 -17.79 -12.25
CA SER A 68 17.97 -18.76 -13.31
C SER A 68 16.49 -19.04 -13.60
N LEU A 69 15.56 -18.31 -12.97
CA LEU A 69 14.12 -18.47 -13.20
C LEU A 69 13.75 -18.34 -14.67
N SER A 70 12.89 -19.22 -15.13
CA SER A 70 12.34 -19.17 -16.47
C SER A 70 11.32 -18.04 -16.61
N LYS A 71 11.02 -17.67 -17.87
CA LYS A 71 9.93 -16.74 -18.18
C LYS A 71 8.61 -17.27 -17.60
N TYR A 72 7.86 -16.39 -16.96
CA TYR A 72 6.58 -16.67 -16.28
C TYR A 72 6.67 -17.47 -14.98
N THR A 73 7.83 -17.92 -14.54
CA THR A 73 8.02 -18.57 -13.25
C THR A 73 8.40 -17.56 -12.18
N ALA A 74 7.91 -17.73 -10.97
CA ALA A 74 8.20 -16.89 -9.82
C ALA A 74 8.37 -17.73 -8.55
N TYR A 75 9.12 -17.23 -7.57
CA TYR A 75 9.06 -17.68 -6.19
C TYR A 75 8.10 -16.80 -5.40
N SER A 76 7.38 -17.42 -4.47
CA SER A 76 6.44 -16.72 -3.59
C SER A 76 6.46 -17.27 -2.17
N ARG A 77 6.37 -16.35 -1.21
CA ARG A 77 6.09 -16.63 0.20
C ARG A 77 4.86 -15.79 0.58
N LEU A 78 3.82 -16.46 1.01
CA LEU A 78 2.54 -15.83 1.34
C LEU A 78 2.40 -15.61 2.84
N LEU A 79 1.67 -14.58 3.22
CA LEU A 79 1.17 -14.44 4.58
C LEU A 79 -0.26 -15.01 4.64
N ILE A 80 -0.44 -16.14 5.31
CA ILE A 80 -1.74 -16.83 5.45
C ILE A 80 -2.13 -16.79 6.93
N ASP A 81 -3.25 -16.20 7.24
CA ASP A 81 -3.76 -16.07 8.63
C ASP A 81 -2.74 -15.49 9.62
N GLY A 82 -1.90 -14.57 9.14
CA GLY A 82 -0.88 -13.91 9.96
C GLY A 82 0.43 -14.71 10.11
N MET A 83 0.55 -15.88 9.49
CA MET A 83 1.77 -16.71 9.48
C MET A 83 2.36 -16.77 8.08
N PRO A 84 3.70 -16.64 7.94
CA PRO A 84 4.36 -16.85 6.66
C PRO A 84 4.26 -18.33 6.24
N SER A 85 3.91 -18.56 4.98
CA SER A 85 3.96 -19.89 4.37
C SER A 85 5.40 -20.34 4.11
N GLN A 86 5.60 -21.61 3.82
CA GLN A 86 6.81 -22.06 3.14
C GLN A 86 6.92 -21.36 1.79
N THR A 87 8.16 -21.15 1.33
CA THR A 87 8.41 -20.59 0.01
C THR A 87 8.16 -21.67 -1.06
N PHE A 88 7.51 -21.29 -2.14
CA PHE A 88 7.20 -22.18 -3.26
C PHE A 88 7.39 -21.47 -4.59
N SER A 89 7.68 -22.24 -5.62
CA SER A 89 7.68 -21.75 -7.01
C SER A 89 6.29 -21.88 -7.63
N LEU A 90 5.98 -21.01 -8.55
CA LEU A 90 4.73 -21.02 -9.32
C LEU A 90 4.98 -20.55 -10.75
N ASP A 91 4.16 -21.07 -11.65
CA ASP A 91 4.13 -20.60 -13.04
C ASP A 91 2.92 -19.69 -13.23
N THR A 92 3.16 -18.53 -13.82
CA THR A 92 2.10 -17.60 -14.20
C THR A 92 1.66 -17.87 -15.64
N LEU A 93 0.42 -17.49 -15.95
CA LEU A 93 -0.08 -17.59 -17.29
C LEU A 93 0.60 -16.56 -18.21
N PRO A 94 0.84 -16.91 -19.49
CA PRO A 94 1.24 -15.93 -20.49
C PRO A 94 0.13 -14.87 -20.67
N PRO A 95 0.45 -13.69 -21.22
CA PRO A 95 -0.59 -12.73 -21.57
C PRO A 95 -1.65 -13.40 -22.43
N PRO A 96 -2.95 -13.20 -22.14
CA PRO A 96 -4.01 -13.75 -22.97
C PRO A 96 -3.94 -13.14 -24.38
N ASP A 97 -4.18 -13.96 -25.41
CA ASP A 97 -4.42 -13.44 -26.74
C ASP A 97 -5.74 -12.67 -26.70
N LEU A 98 -5.61 -11.36 -26.64
CA LEU A 98 -6.76 -10.47 -26.65
C LEU A 98 -7.08 -10.14 -28.11
N ASP A 99 -8.03 -10.88 -28.68
CA ASP A 99 -8.79 -10.35 -29.81
C ASP A 99 -9.54 -9.12 -29.30
N PHE A 100 -8.99 -7.96 -29.56
CA PHE A 100 -9.62 -6.69 -29.15
C PHE A 100 -10.87 -6.48 -30.00
N GLU A 101 -12.03 -6.89 -29.50
CA GLU A 101 -13.30 -6.43 -30.04
C GLU A 101 -13.32 -4.90 -29.97
N GLU A 102 -13.50 -4.28 -31.11
CA GLU A 102 -13.65 -2.83 -31.25
C GLU A 102 -14.79 -2.35 -30.33
N GLY A 103 -14.52 -1.35 -29.47
CA GLY A 103 -15.50 -0.84 -28.49
C GLY A 103 -15.58 -1.55 -27.15
N ARG A 104 -14.81 -2.62 -26.91
CA ARG A 104 -14.80 -3.32 -25.59
C ARG A 104 -14.31 -2.41 -24.46
N ARG A 105 -13.31 -1.58 -24.74
CA ARG A 105 -12.76 -0.61 -23.77
C ARG A 105 -13.83 0.38 -23.33
N GLU A 106 -14.55 0.96 -24.25
CA GLU A 106 -15.61 1.95 -24.02
C GLU A 106 -16.77 1.33 -23.25
N LYS A 107 -17.12 0.09 -23.57
CA LYS A 107 -18.15 -0.67 -22.86
C LYS A 107 -17.76 -0.93 -21.40
N ILE A 108 -16.51 -1.32 -21.15
CA ILE A 108 -15.99 -1.54 -19.80
C ILE A 108 -15.97 -0.23 -19.00
N ILE A 109 -15.47 0.86 -19.60
CA ILE A 109 -15.44 2.18 -18.95
C ILE A 109 -16.85 2.63 -18.57
N ARG A 110 -17.82 2.50 -19.49
CA ARG A 110 -19.21 2.86 -19.24
C ARG A 110 -19.79 2.05 -18.07
N LEU A 111 -19.68 0.75 -18.11
CA LEU A 111 -20.18 -0.13 -17.04
C LEU A 111 -19.51 0.12 -15.69
N ALA A 112 -18.21 0.39 -15.69
CA ALA A 112 -17.48 0.72 -14.47
C ALA A 112 -17.93 2.06 -13.88
N ARG A 113 -18.17 3.06 -14.73
CA ARG A 113 -18.70 4.37 -14.30
C ARG A 113 -20.11 4.25 -13.73
N GLU A 114 -20.99 3.50 -14.39
CA GLU A 114 -22.36 3.28 -13.91
C GLU A 114 -22.41 2.56 -12.55
N ARG A 115 -21.51 1.60 -12.32
CA ARG A 115 -21.53 0.75 -11.11
C ARG A 115 -20.75 1.31 -9.94
N TYR A 116 -19.62 1.96 -10.21
CA TYR A 116 -18.62 2.26 -9.18
C TYR A 116 -18.23 3.73 -9.08
N ALA A 117 -18.60 4.56 -10.06
CA ALA A 117 -18.28 5.96 -10.01
C ALA A 117 -19.46 6.80 -9.46
N THR A 118 -19.09 7.90 -8.85
CA THR A 118 -20.02 8.97 -8.47
C THR A 118 -19.62 10.21 -9.25
N ASP A 119 -20.60 11.01 -9.63
CA ASP A 119 -20.35 12.27 -10.33
C ASP A 119 -19.35 13.14 -9.56
N ARG A 120 -18.41 13.74 -10.29
CA ARG A 120 -17.32 14.52 -9.70
C ARG A 120 -17.83 15.69 -8.87
N GLU A 121 -18.84 16.41 -9.37
CA GLU A 121 -19.38 17.57 -8.67
C GLU A 121 -20.03 17.19 -7.34
N VAL A 122 -20.69 16.04 -7.30
CA VAL A 122 -21.28 15.48 -6.06
C VAL A 122 -20.21 15.12 -5.05
N VAL A 123 -19.10 14.55 -5.50
CA VAL A 123 -17.98 14.19 -4.61
C VAL A 123 -17.29 15.45 -4.08
N GLU A 124 -17.00 16.41 -4.95
CA GLU A 124 -16.36 17.69 -4.58
C GLU A 124 -17.21 18.48 -3.59
N ASP A 125 -18.54 18.51 -3.78
CA ASP A 125 -19.45 19.16 -2.85
C ASP A 125 -19.47 18.47 -1.47
N LYS A 126 -19.47 17.14 -1.43
CA LYS A 126 -19.35 16.38 -0.17
C LYS A 126 -18.04 16.68 0.56
N ILE A 127 -16.92 16.72 -0.16
CA ILE A 127 -15.59 17.02 0.41
C ILE A 127 -15.58 18.44 0.98
N ARG A 128 -16.12 19.42 0.23
CA ARG A 128 -16.23 20.81 0.67
C ARG A 128 -17.02 20.92 1.97
N ARG A 129 -18.23 20.35 2.03
CA ARG A 129 -19.09 20.37 3.23
C ARG A 129 -18.41 19.68 4.44
N TRP A 130 -17.70 18.59 4.21
CA TRP A 130 -16.96 17.93 5.26
C TRP A 130 -15.81 18.79 5.80
N SER A 131 -15.05 19.44 4.92
CA SER A 131 -13.98 20.37 5.27
C SER A 131 -14.49 21.56 6.10
N GLU A 132 -15.60 22.19 5.68
CA GLU A 132 -16.24 23.31 6.37
C GLU A 132 -16.78 22.90 7.76
N SER A 133 -17.36 21.71 7.88
CA SER A 133 -17.86 21.19 9.16
C SER A 133 -16.73 20.89 10.15
N GLY A 134 -15.56 20.47 9.67
CA GLY A 134 -14.36 20.26 10.48
C GLY A 134 -13.76 21.56 11.02
N GLN A 135 -13.84 22.65 10.25
CA GLN A 135 -13.38 23.97 10.67
C GLN A 135 -14.31 24.58 11.73
N LYS A 136 -15.65 24.46 11.56
CA LYS A 136 -16.61 24.93 12.56
C LYS A 136 -16.45 24.25 13.92
N LYS A 137 -16.20 22.94 13.94
CA LYS A 137 -15.93 22.20 15.18
C LYS A 137 -14.65 22.64 15.89
N LYS A 138 -13.61 23.08 15.15
CA LYS A 138 -12.37 23.60 15.74
C LYS A 138 -12.54 25.00 16.31
N LEU A 139 -13.37 25.85 15.72
CA LEU A 139 -13.70 27.18 16.24
C LEU A 139 -14.56 27.11 17.52
N ASP A 140 -15.56 26.23 17.53
CA ASP A 140 -16.45 26.05 18.68
C ASP A 140 -15.76 25.39 19.90
N SER A 141 -14.72 24.59 19.67
CA SER A 141 -13.89 24.00 20.74
C SER A 141 -12.78 24.94 21.24
N GLY A 142 -12.48 26.01 20.53
CA GLY A 142 -11.46 27.02 20.90
C GLY A 142 -11.95 28.14 21.81
N GLU A 143 -13.25 28.40 21.85
CA GLU A 143 -13.82 29.50 22.64
C GLU A 143 -14.16 29.16 24.10
N LYS A 144 -13.94 27.93 24.55
CA LYS A 144 -14.15 27.50 25.96
C LYS A 144 -12.88 27.37 26.79
N LYS A 145 -11.95 28.30 26.65
CA LYS A 145 -10.91 28.52 27.67
C LYS A 145 -11.17 29.87 28.34
N GLU A 146 -12.09 29.86 29.30
CA GLU A 146 -12.24 30.95 30.26
C GLU A 146 -10.94 31.10 31.05
N LEU A 147 -10.49 32.34 31.13
CA LEU A 147 -9.39 32.80 31.98
C LEU A 147 -9.75 32.60 33.46
N PRO A 148 -8.84 32.12 34.29
CA PRO A 148 -9.09 32.10 35.74
C PRO A 148 -9.07 33.53 36.27
N GLU A 149 -10.18 33.95 36.89
CA GLU A 149 -10.31 35.17 37.65
C GLU A 149 -9.22 35.30 38.72
N LYS A 150 -8.48 36.39 38.66
CA LYS A 150 -7.61 36.84 39.73
C LYS A 150 -8.47 37.31 40.88
N SER A 151 -8.73 36.50 41.85
CA SER A 151 -9.27 36.90 43.15
C SER A 151 -8.21 37.68 43.93
N SER A 152 -8.37 38.98 43.96
CA SER A 152 -7.73 39.85 44.90
C SER A 152 -8.33 39.61 46.31
N LYS A 153 -7.56 39.12 47.23
CA LYS A 153 -7.82 39.37 48.67
C LYS A 153 -6.62 40.00 49.31
N ASN A 154 -6.84 41.27 49.54
CA ASN A 154 -6.09 42.15 50.46
C ASN A 154 -6.54 41.89 51.91
N LYS A 155 -5.64 42.20 52.88
CA LYS A 155 -5.83 42.33 54.35
C LYS A 155 -5.60 41.03 55.16
N LYS A 156 -4.70 40.97 56.01
CA LYS A 156 -4.05 41.80 57.06
C LYS A 156 -2.74 41.17 57.47
#